data_70adf967b61360723f2eb5382060f414
#
_entry.id   70adf967b61360723f2eb5382060f414
#
_cell.length_a   1.000
_cell.length_b   1.000
_cell.length_c   1.000
_cell.angle_alpha   90.00
_cell.angle_beta   90.00
_cell.angle_gamma   90.00
#
_symmetry.space_group_name_H-M   'P 1'
#
loop_
_entity.id
_entity.type
_entity.pdbx_description
1 polymer ?
#
loop_
_entity_poly.entity_id
_entity_poly.type
_entity_poly.pdbx_seq_one_letter_code
_entity_poly.pdbx_strand_id
1 'polypeptide(L)'
;MTKKRTDMVTADRSKFQNNMEYQGNHKKDPGMISSTSTMDVAPVEFKAKAAEKKGDMSVVAKKDVITLPPTTTIMGAIKTMTSKGFRRVPIADAGTKRLEGIITSMDIVNFLGGGSKNLLVEKYYKGNLLAAINAEVSEIMQRDVAFLTSKASISDAVEMMIQRNTGGLPVVDEDNRVCAIFTERDFLNLMADTIDYDSIRNYMSTKVKTVPFDTTIEDAAKIMVSRGFRRLPIAKDGILIGIVTASNIMNFLGSGKAFEKIVTGNFHEAFSEPITSLINKDVVWASPEMDLGDAARLMIEKKVGSLPVIDNDVLCGIITERDFLRAVY
;
A
#
# COMPACT_ATOMS: atom_id res chain seq x y z
N MET A 1 15.71 -17.08 -50.78
CA MET A 1 15.17 -15.94 -50.01
C MET A 1 13.98 -16.43 -49.20
N THR A 2 14.19 -16.86 -47.97
CA THR A 2 13.16 -17.48 -47.12
C THR A 2 13.06 -16.61 -45.85
N LYS A 3 11.95 -15.91 -45.70
CA LYS A 3 11.63 -15.12 -44.50
C LYS A 3 11.42 -16.09 -43.33
N LYS A 4 12.26 -16.03 -42.29
CA LYS A 4 11.99 -16.62 -41.00
C LYS A 4 10.94 -15.74 -40.28
N ARG A 5 9.74 -16.30 -40.10
CA ARG A 5 8.76 -15.79 -39.12
C ARG A 5 9.30 -16.03 -37.74
N THR A 6 9.38 -14.97 -36.96
CA THR A 6 9.60 -15.02 -35.51
C THR A 6 8.27 -15.46 -34.88
N ASP A 7 8.22 -16.72 -34.45
CA ASP A 7 7.11 -17.23 -33.66
C ASP A 7 7.17 -16.55 -32.27
N MET A 8 6.28 -15.58 -32.06
CA MET A 8 5.98 -15.10 -30.71
C MET A 8 5.32 -16.27 -29.96
N VAL A 9 6.02 -16.82 -28.98
CA VAL A 9 5.46 -17.77 -28.02
C VAL A 9 4.41 -17.03 -27.20
N THR A 10 3.15 -17.14 -27.58
CA THR A 10 2.02 -16.76 -26.74
C THR A 10 1.97 -17.73 -25.56
N ALA A 11 2.40 -17.30 -24.39
CA ALA A 11 2.24 -18.06 -23.16
C ALA A 11 0.75 -18.37 -22.95
N ASP A 12 0.43 -19.62 -22.66
CA ASP A 12 -0.94 -20.08 -22.42
C ASP A 12 -1.50 -19.41 -21.16
N ARG A 13 -2.28 -18.34 -21.37
CA ARG A 13 -2.84 -17.48 -20.32
C ARG A 13 -3.87 -18.20 -19.44
N SER A 14 -4.50 -19.29 -19.96
CA SER A 14 -5.50 -20.05 -19.21
C SER A 14 -4.94 -20.75 -17.97
N LYS A 15 -3.65 -21.15 -18.03
CA LYS A 15 -2.97 -21.82 -16.91
C LYS A 15 -2.61 -20.87 -15.75
N PHE A 16 -2.49 -19.56 -16.04
CA PHE A 16 -2.19 -18.59 -15.00
C PHE A 16 -3.40 -18.31 -14.09
N GLN A 17 -4.60 -18.24 -14.69
CA GLN A 17 -5.84 -18.00 -13.93
C GLN A 17 -6.17 -19.17 -13.00
N ASN A 18 -5.97 -20.42 -13.45
CA ASN A 18 -6.28 -21.61 -12.64
C ASN A 18 -5.32 -21.86 -11.48
N ASN A 19 -4.08 -21.31 -11.53
CA ASN A 19 -3.11 -21.45 -10.45
C ASN A 19 -3.15 -20.29 -9.44
N MET A 20 -3.95 -19.24 -9.71
CA MET A 20 -4.21 -18.14 -8.79
C MET A 20 -5.50 -18.30 -7.98
N GLU A 21 -6.30 -19.35 -8.24
CA GLU A 21 -7.37 -19.71 -7.31
C GLU A 21 -6.73 -20.08 -5.98
N TYR A 22 -6.87 -19.21 -5.06
CA TYR A 22 -6.44 -19.30 -3.68
C TYR A 22 -7.04 -20.57 -3.06
N GLN A 23 -6.25 -21.61 -2.92
CA GLN A 23 -6.56 -22.66 -1.95
C GLN A 23 -6.34 -22.04 -0.56
N GLY A 24 -7.36 -21.33 -0.09
CA GLY A 24 -7.44 -20.78 1.24
C GLY A 24 -7.64 -21.87 2.29
N ASN A 25 -6.72 -22.82 2.36
CA ASN A 25 -6.53 -23.66 3.51
C ASN A 25 -5.36 -23.09 4.33
N HIS A 26 -5.64 -22.00 5.02
CA HIS A 26 -4.87 -21.65 6.20
C HIS A 26 -5.09 -22.74 7.27
N LYS A 27 -4.29 -23.81 7.24
CA LYS A 27 -3.97 -24.50 8.46
C LYS A 27 -3.35 -23.45 9.37
N LYS A 28 -4.05 -23.12 10.46
CA LYS A 28 -3.53 -22.27 11.52
C LYS A 28 -2.22 -22.88 11.98
N ASP A 29 -1.12 -22.21 11.69
CA ASP A 29 0.17 -22.52 12.25
C ASP A 29 0.06 -22.29 13.76
N PRO A 30 0.34 -23.27 14.63
CA PRO A 30 0.14 -23.14 16.09
C PRO A 30 1.07 -22.11 16.76
N GLY A 31 1.87 -21.36 16.01
CA GLY A 31 2.80 -20.34 16.48
C GLY A 31 2.42 -18.90 16.19
N MET A 32 1.30 -18.62 15.50
CA MET A 32 0.79 -17.27 15.38
C MET A 32 0.08 -16.86 16.66
N ILE A 33 0.83 -16.30 17.60
CA ILE A 33 0.25 -15.50 18.68
C ILE A 33 -0.51 -14.38 17.99
N SER A 34 -1.84 -14.48 18.00
CA SER A 34 -2.69 -13.35 17.66
C SER A 34 -2.26 -12.21 18.58
N SER A 35 -1.80 -11.11 18.03
CA SER A 35 -1.63 -9.88 18.78
C SER A 35 -3.02 -9.30 19.08
N THR A 36 -3.78 -10.00 19.92
CA THR A 36 -4.78 -9.40 20.75
C THR A 36 -4.01 -8.61 21.78
N SER A 37 -3.65 -7.38 21.47
CA SER A 37 -3.48 -6.35 22.45
C SER A 37 -4.84 -6.23 23.14
N THR A 38 -5.03 -6.99 24.19
CA THR A 38 -6.07 -6.74 25.17
C THR A 38 -5.72 -5.44 25.88
N MET A 39 -6.07 -4.33 25.28
CA MET A 39 -6.43 -3.15 26.01
C MET A 39 -7.95 -3.12 26.03
N ASP A 40 -8.54 -3.56 27.13
CA ASP A 40 -9.87 -3.13 27.56
C ASP A 40 -9.81 -1.63 27.87
N VAL A 41 -9.62 -0.83 26.83
CA VAL A 41 -9.94 0.60 26.88
C VAL A 41 -11.40 0.67 26.49
N ALA A 42 -12.25 1.03 27.44
CA ALA A 42 -13.65 1.32 27.18
C ALA A 42 -13.75 2.24 25.96
N PRO A 43 -14.68 1.99 25.04
CA PRO A 43 -14.82 2.83 23.86
C PRO A 43 -15.14 4.25 24.34
N VAL A 44 -14.24 5.17 24.08
CA VAL A 44 -14.44 6.59 24.33
C VAL A 44 -15.70 7.01 23.56
N GLU A 45 -16.53 7.91 24.13
CA GLU A 45 -17.80 8.43 23.58
C GLU A 45 -17.70 9.04 22.17
N PHE A 46 -16.57 8.90 21.53
CA PHE A 46 -16.27 9.33 20.15
C PHE A 46 -17.17 8.68 19.10
N LYS A 47 -17.72 7.48 19.37
CA LYS A 47 -18.70 6.81 18.49
C LYS A 47 -19.91 7.68 18.17
N ALA A 48 -20.33 8.53 19.08
CA ALA A 48 -21.50 9.37 18.90
C ALA A 48 -21.27 10.53 17.91
N LYS A 49 -20.12 11.22 17.98
CA LYS A 49 -19.86 12.40 17.13
C LYS A 49 -19.50 12.07 15.68
N ALA A 50 -18.79 10.96 15.44
CA ALA A 50 -18.50 10.50 14.07
C ALA A 50 -19.74 9.89 13.40
N ALA A 51 -20.61 9.20 14.17
CA ALA A 51 -21.86 8.62 13.67
C ALA A 51 -22.93 9.69 13.36
N GLU A 52 -22.90 10.84 14.03
CA GLU A 52 -23.83 11.95 13.78
C GLU A 52 -23.54 12.73 12.50
N LYS A 53 -22.29 12.75 12.01
CA LYS A 53 -22.01 13.21 10.66
C LYS A 53 -22.40 12.10 9.65
N LYS A 54 -23.69 11.99 9.35
CA LYS A 54 -24.19 11.30 8.15
C LYS A 54 -23.64 11.99 6.90
N GLY A 55 -22.33 11.84 6.67
CA GLY A 55 -21.69 12.28 5.45
C GLY A 55 -21.89 11.20 4.40
N ASP A 56 -22.69 11.50 3.40
CA ASP A 56 -22.78 10.75 2.16
C ASP A 56 -21.35 10.66 1.57
N MET A 57 -20.86 9.46 1.23
CA MET A 57 -19.56 9.28 0.58
C MET A 57 -19.40 10.16 -0.66
N SER A 58 -20.50 10.55 -1.30
CA SER A 58 -20.51 11.50 -2.41
C SER A 58 -19.95 12.89 -2.04
N VAL A 59 -19.93 13.26 -0.77
CA VAL A 59 -19.42 14.55 -0.28
C VAL A 59 -17.97 14.45 0.18
N VAL A 60 -17.58 13.36 0.83
CA VAL A 60 -16.27 13.23 1.49
C VAL A 60 -15.23 12.49 0.66
N ALA A 61 -15.66 11.60 -0.24
CA ALA A 61 -14.75 10.86 -1.10
C ALA A 61 -14.21 11.75 -2.24
N LYS A 62 -12.97 11.50 -2.64
CA LYS A 62 -12.30 12.23 -3.72
C LYS A 62 -12.90 11.86 -5.07
N LYS A 63 -13.58 12.82 -5.73
CA LYS A 63 -14.33 12.60 -6.98
C LYS A 63 -13.45 12.55 -8.24
N ASP A 64 -12.31 13.23 -8.25
CA ASP A 64 -11.38 13.21 -9.38
C ASP A 64 -10.53 11.93 -9.37
N VAL A 65 -11.20 10.77 -9.42
CA VAL A 65 -10.52 9.49 -9.38
C VAL A 65 -10.02 9.10 -10.78
N ILE A 66 -8.72 8.84 -10.87
CA ILE A 66 -8.12 8.24 -12.06
C ILE A 66 -8.31 6.74 -11.99
N THR A 67 -8.87 6.15 -13.05
CA THR A 67 -8.96 4.71 -13.25
C THR A 67 -8.08 4.30 -14.43
N LEU A 68 -7.61 3.05 -14.45
CA LEU A 68 -6.85 2.48 -15.56
C LEU A 68 -7.60 1.27 -16.13
N PRO A 69 -7.60 1.06 -17.46
CA PRO A 69 -8.07 -0.18 -18.05
C PRO A 69 -7.23 -1.39 -17.62
N PRO A 70 -7.80 -2.60 -17.54
CA PRO A 70 -7.06 -3.83 -17.22
C PRO A 70 -5.95 -4.15 -18.25
N THR A 71 -6.08 -3.65 -19.47
CA THR A 71 -5.10 -3.78 -20.56
C THR A 71 -3.93 -2.79 -20.46
N THR A 72 -3.95 -1.87 -19.49
CA THR A 72 -2.81 -1.00 -19.21
C THR A 72 -1.60 -1.85 -18.84
N THR A 73 -0.42 -1.52 -19.35
CA THR A 73 0.80 -2.24 -18.95
C THR A 73 1.13 -1.98 -17.47
N ILE A 74 1.79 -2.94 -16.81
CA ILE A 74 2.28 -2.77 -15.44
C ILE A 74 3.13 -1.50 -15.33
N MET A 75 4.03 -1.25 -16.30
CA MET A 75 4.83 -0.03 -16.34
C MET A 75 3.95 1.24 -16.51
N GLY A 76 2.92 1.18 -17.32
CA GLY A 76 1.95 2.28 -17.47
C GLY A 76 1.25 2.62 -16.16
N ALA A 77 0.84 1.59 -15.40
CA ALA A 77 0.26 1.77 -14.08
C ALA A 77 1.27 2.36 -13.08
N ILE A 78 2.51 1.85 -13.05
CA ILE A 78 3.58 2.36 -12.19
C ILE A 78 3.86 3.84 -12.48
N LYS A 79 4.01 4.21 -13.76
CA LYS A 79 4.25 5.62 -14.17
C LYS A 79 3.09 6.53 -13.77
N THR A 80 1.85 6.08 -13.93
CA THR A 80 0.67 6.85 -13.50
C THR A 80 0.67 7.03 -11.98
N MET A 81 0.90 5.97 -11.21
CA MET A 81 0.95 6.04 -9.75
C MET A 81 2.09 6.95 -9.28
N THR A 82 3.27 6.84 -9.86
CA THR A 82 4.46 7.64 -9.51
C THR A 82 4.23 9.13 -9.82
N SER A 83 3.79 9.46 -11.04
CA SER A 83 3.61 10.85 -11.49
C SER A 83 2.50 11.59 -10.72
N LYS A 84 1.49 10.86 -10.24
CA LYS A 84 0.37 11.43 -9.47
C LYS A 84 0.54 11.29 -7.97
N GLY A 85 1.59 10.61 -7.48
CA GLY A 85 1.81 10.33 -6.06
C GLY A 85 0.77 9.38 -5.47
N PHE A 86 0.16 8.51 -6.27
CA PHE A 86 -0.87 7.58 -5.83
C PHE A 86 -0.27 6.30 -5.27
N ARG A 87 -0.83 5.81 -4.18
CA ARG A 87 -0.49 4.50 -3.58
C ARG A 87 -1.40 3.38 -4.10
N ARG A 88 -2.48 3.73 -4.81
CA ARG A 88 -3.45 2.80 -5.42
C ARG A 88 -4.22 3.46 -6.54
N VAL A 89 -4.67 2.64 -7.49
CA VAL A 89 -5.52 3.09 -8.61
C VAL A 89 -6.56 2.00 -8.88
N PRO A 90 -7.85 2.34 -8.91
CA PRO A 90 -8.89 1.41 -9.34
C PRO A 90 -8.69 1.02 -10.81
N ILE A 91 -8.87 -0.26 -11.10
CA ILE A 91 -8.90 -0.79 -12.47
C ILE A 91 -10.35 -0.92 -12.88
N ALA A 92 -10.69 -0.31 -14.01
CA ALA A 92 -12.06 -0.27 -14.48
C ALA A 92 -12.11 -0.47 -16.00
N ASP A 93 -13.19 -1.03 -16.48
CA ASP A 93 -13.44 -1.18 -17.93
C ASP A 93 -13.38 0.18 -18.64
N ALA A 94 -12.71 0.22 -19.78
CA ALA A 94 -12.44 1.46 -20.50
C ALA A 94 -13.70 2.19 -20.99
N GLY A 95 -14.73 1.42 -21.40
CA GLY A 95 -15.97 1.95 -21.94
C GLY A 95 -17.01 2.24 -20.90
N THR A 96 -17.28 1.26 -20.01
CA THR A 96 -18.37 1.31 -19.02
C THR A 96 -17.96 1.95 -17.71
N LYS A 97 -16.65 2.05 -17.41
CA LYS A 97 -16.09 2.49 -16.11
C LYS A 97 -16.44 1.58 -14.93
N ARG A 98 -16.94 0.37 -15.18
CA ARG A 98 -17.23 -0.60 -14.12
C ARG A 98 -15.94 -1.06 -13.45
N LEU A 99 -15.99 -1.18 -12.12
CA LEU A 99 -14.87 -1.65 -11.31
C LEU A 99 -14.54 -3.12 -11.63
N GLU A 100 -13.29 -3.39 -11.99
CA GLU A 100 -12.79 -4.75 -12.26
C GLU A 100 -11.68 -5.19 -11.29
N GLY A 101 -10.98 -4.23 -10.67
CA GLY A 101 -9.87 -4.52 -9.79
C GLY A 101 -9.30 -3.26 -9.14
N ILE A 102 -8.21 -3.46 -8.41
CA ILE A 102 -7.38 -2.39 -7.87
C ILE A 102 -5.92 -2.79 -7.94
N ILE A 103 -5.06 -1.83 -8.26
CA ILE A 103 -3.60 -1.98 -8.17
C ILE A 103 -3.07 -1.06 -7.08
N THR A 104 -2.15 -1.55 -6.26
CA THR A 104 -1.54 -0.79 -5.17
C THR A 104 -0.01 -0.83 -5.23
N SER A 105 0.66 0.07 -4.52
CA SER A 105 2.13 0.03 -4.41
C SER A 105 2.63 -1.30 -3.83
N MET A 106 1.84 -1.97 -2.96
CA MET A 106 2.19 -3.29 -2.45
C MET A 106 2.10 -4.39 -3.50
N ASP A 107 1.19 -4.27 -4.46
CA ASP A 107 1.12 -5.20 -5.59
C ASP A 107 2.35 -5.09 -6.49
N ILE A 108 2.83 -3.85 -6.68
CA ILE A 108 4.08 -3.59 -7.40
C ILE A 108 5.29 -4.15 -6.62
N VAL A 109 5.36 -3.92 -5.30
CA VAL A 109 6.44 -4.49 -4.47
C VAL A 109 6.40 -6.03 -4.47
N ASN A 110 5.20 -6.63 -4.43
CA ASN A 110 5.01 -8.07 -4.53
C ASN A 110 5.51 -8.62 -5.89
N PHE A 111 5.19 -7.91 -6.97
CA PHE A 111 5.68 -8.24 -8.31
C PHE A 111 7.20 -8.15 -8.41
N LEU A 112 7.85 -7.19 -7.74
CA LEU A 112 9.30 -6.98 -7.73
C LEU A 112 10.04 -7.80 -6.67
N GLY A 113 9.44 -8.08 -5.53
CA GLY A 113 10.12 -8.53 -4.32
C GLY A 113 9.92 -10.00 -3.93
N GLY A 114 9.47 -10.85 -4.85
CA GLY A 114 9.41 -12.29 -4.58
C GLY A 114 8.20 -12.77 -3.78
N GLY A 115 7.08 -12.04 -3.85
CA GLY A 115 5.78 -12.56 -3.45
C GLY A 115 5.13 -13.37 -4.58
N SER A 116 3.86 -13.75 -4.41
CA SER A 116 3.14 -14.57 -5.42
C SER A 116 3.08 -13.93 -6.80
N LYS A 117 3.01 -12.61 -6.90
CA LYS A 117 2.99 -11.87 -8.16
C LYS A 117 4.34 -11.84 -8.89
N ASN A 118 5.43 -12.08 -8.17
CA ASN A 118 6.77 -12.21 -8.77
C ASN A 118 6.90 -13.46 -9.64
N LEU A 119 6.00 -14.45 -9.47
CA LEU A 119 5.95 -15.63 -10.35
C LEU A 119 5.75 -15.24 -11.82
N LEU A 120 5.12 -14.11 -12.09
CA LEU A 120 4.99 -13.58 -13.45
C LEU A 120 6.38 -13.29 -14.05
N VAL A 121 7.26 -12.66 -13.27
CA VAL A 121 8.64 -12.36 -13.71
C VAL A 121 9.45 -13.67 -13.85
N GLU A 122 9.48 -14.47 -12.79
CA GLU A 122 10.37 -15.64 -12.69
C GLU A 122 9.98 -16.78 -13.63
N LYS A 123 8.70 -17.15 -13.65
CA LYS A 123 8.25 -18.33 -14.42
C LYS A 123 7.84 -17.99 -15.84
N TYR A 124 7.07 -16.91 -16.05
CA TYR A 124 6.54 -16.61 -17.37
C TYR A 124 7.52 -15.83 -18.24
N TYR A 125 8.26 -14.93 -17.63
CA TYR A 125 9.25 -14.10 -18.33
C TYR A 125 10.69 -14.49 -18.02
N LYS A 126 10.92 -15.65 -17.35
CA LYS A 126 12.26 -16.25 -17.11
C LYS A 126 13.25 -15.27 -16.47
N GLY A 127 12.78 -14.50 -15.50
CA GLY A 127 13.57 -13.47 -14.82
C GLY A 127 13.73 -12.17 -15.59
N ASN A 128 13.18 -12.05 -16.80
CA ASN A 128 13.28 -10.83 -17.60
C ASN A 128 12.24 -9.79 -17.15
N LEU A 129 12.66 -8.87 -16.26
CA LEU A 129 11.81 -7.80 -15.75
C LEU A 129 11.32 -6.88 -16.86
N LEU A 130 12.19 -6.53 -17.83
CA LEU A 130 11.83 -5.60 -18.92
C LEU A 130 10.70 -6.15 -19.80
N ALA A 131 10.64 -7.46 -19.96
CA ALA A 131 9.51 -8.10 -20.64
C ALA A 131 8.27 -8.14 -19.74
N ALA A 132 8.43 -8.52 -18.46
CA ALA A 132 7.33 -8.68 -17.50
C ALA A 132 6.57 -7.37 -17.22
N ILE A 133 7.26 -6.23 -17.12
CA ILE A 133 6.60 -4.93 -16.88
C ILE A 133 5.73 -4.43 -18.04
N ASN A 134 5.88 -5.02 -19.23
CA ASN A 134 5.02 -4.76 -20.39
C ASN A 134 3.78 -5.66 -20.42
N ALA A 135 3.65 -6.62 -19.49
CA ALA A 135 2.41 -7.36 -19.30
C ALA A 135 1.28 -6.44 -18.83
N GLU A 136 0.04 -6.89 -19.01
CA GLU A 136 -1.14 -6.15 -18.58
C GLU A 136 -1.24 -6.09 -17.06
N VAL A 137 -1.75 -4.98 -16.52
CA VAL A 137 -1.97 -4.81 -15.07
C VAL A 137 -2.97 -5.83 -14.53
N SER A 138 -3.85 -6.35 -15.38
CA SER A 138 -4.79 -7.42 -15.08
C SER A 138 -4.12 -8.70 -14.54
N GLU A 139 -2.83 -8.91 -14.83
CA GLU A 139 -2.06 -10.07 -14.36
C GLU A 139 -1.65 -9.95 -12.88
N ILE A 140 -1.57 -8.73 -12.36
CA ILE A 140 -1.11 -8.48 -10.98
C ILE A 140 -2.10 -7.69 -10.12
N MET A 141 -3.20 -7.17 -10.68
CA MET A 141 -4.22 -6.45 -9.89
C MET A 141 -4.93 -7.37 -8.90
N GLN A 142 -5.52 -6.80 -7.87
CA GLN A 142 -6.46 -7.49 -6.98
C GLN A 142 -7.84 -7.43 -7.61
N ARG A 143 -8.50 -8.59 -7.78
CA ARG A 143 -9.85 -8.69 -8.37
C ARG A 143 -10.94 -8.69 -7.30
N ASP A 144 -10.70 -9.29 -6.13
CA ASP A 144 -11.60 -9.22 -4.97
C ASP A 144 -11.41 -7.86 -4.26
N VAL A 145 -12.10 -6.85 -4.77
CA VAL A 145 -11.98 -5.47 -4.30
C VAL A 145 -13.15 -5.13 -3.39
N ALA A 146 -12.84 -4.78 -2.13
CA ALA A 146 -13.83 -4.11 -1.29
C ALA A 146 -14.09 -2.70 -1.83
N PHE A 147 -15.36 -2.33 -1.97
CA PHE A 147 -15.79 -1.02 -2.45
C PHE A 147 -16.97 -0.49 -1.63
N LEU A 148 -17.24 0.79 -1.75
CA LEU A 148 -18.38 1.46 -1.14
C LEU A 148 -19.37 1.89 -2.22
N THR A 149 -20.64 1.95 -1.86
CA THR A 149 -21.62 2.67 -2.67
C THR A 149 -21.55 4.18 -2.36
N SER A 150 -22.04 5.02 -3.25
CA SER A 150 -22.13 6.46 -3.03
C SER A 150 -22.98 6.86 -1.81
N LYS A 151 -23.86 5.98 -1.36
CA LYS A 151 -24.74 6.15 -0.20
C LYS A 151 -24.15 5.64 1.12
N ALA A 152 -22.99 5.00 1.10
CA ALA A 152 -22.33 4.50 2.30
C ALA A 152 -21.93 5.64 3.26
N SER A 153 -21.93 5.36 4.54
CA SER A 153 -21.49 6.29 5.58
C SER A 153 -19.96 6.23 5.80
N ILE A 154 -19.41 7.21 6.50
CA ILE A 154 -18.00 7.18 6.94
C ILE A 154 -17.74 5.99 7.85
N SER A 155 -18.72 5.65 8.72
CA SER A 155 -18.62 4.48 9.61
C SER A 155 -18.50 3.18 8.83
N ASP A 156 -19.33 2.99 7.79
CA ASP A 156 -19.24 1.81 6.91
C ASP A 156 -17.87 1.73 6.22
N ALA A 157 -17.33 2.89 5.82
CA ALA A 157 -16.01 2.94 5.19
C ALA A 157 -14.89 2.53 6.15
N VAL A 158 -14.90 3.05 7.38
CA VAL A 158 -13.92 2.72 8.41
C VAL A 158 -13.98 1.25 8.78
N GLU A 159 -15.20 0.74 9.04
CA GLU A 159 -15.42 -0.67 9.34
C GLU A 159 -14.88 -1.59 8.23
N MET A 160 -15.24 -1.30 6.98
CA MET A 160 -14.78 -2.08 5.84
C MET A 160 -13.26 -2.01 5.66
N MET A 161 -12.63 -0.84 5.87
CA MET A 161 -11.17 -0.70 5.82
C MET A 161 -10.48 -1.57 6.87
N ILE A 162 -11.04 -1.65 8.08
CA ILE A 162 -10.51 -2.46 9.18
C ILE A 162 -10.70 -3.95 8.88
N GLN A 163 -11.93 -4.37 8.54
CA GLN A 163 -12.28 -5.78 8.29
C GLN A 163 -11.51 -6.36 7.09
N ARG A 164 -11.43 -5.61 5.99
CA ARG A 164 -10.75 -6.04 4.76
C ARG A 164 -9.26 -5.71 4.75
N ASN A 165 -8.73 -5.17 5.85
CA ASN A 165 -7.33 -4.75 6.00
C ASN A 165 -6.82 -3.90 4.81
N THR A 166 -7.65 -2.99 4.31
CA THR A 166 -7.33 -2.10 3.18
C THR A 166 -7.24 -0.64 3.62
N GLY A 167 -6.37 0.14 3.01
CA GLY A 167 -6.19 1.56 3.34
C GLY A 167 -6.92 2.50 2.38
N GLY A 168 -7.90 1.98 1.61
CA GLY A 168 -8.78 2.79 0.76
C GLY A 168 -9.67 1.94 -0.11
N LEU A 169 -10.83 2.48 -0.39
CA LEU A 169 -11.96 1.83 -1.03
C LEU A 169 -12.40 2.65 -2.23
N PRO A 170 -12.48 2.06 -3.44
CA PRO A 170 -13.24 2.67 -4.53
C PRO A 170 -14.69 2.91 -4.10
N VAL A 171 -15.27 3.99 -4.58
CA VAL A 171 -16.70 4.28 -4.43
C VAL A 171 -17.35 4.12 -5.78
N VAL A 172 -18.45 3.37 -5.83
CA VAL A 172 -19.17 3.08 -7.07
C VAL A 172 -20.60 3.62 -7.03
N ASP A 173 -21.13 3.91 -8.21
CA ASP A 173 -22.53 4.25 -8.42
C ASP A 173 -23.43 2.97 -8.50
N GLU A 174 -24.70 3.17 -8.80
CA GLU A 174 -25.71 2.09 -8.90
C GLU A 174 -25.42 1.13 -10.09
N ASP A 175 -24.67 1.56 -11.09
CA ASP A 175 -24.22 0.76 -12.23
C ASP A 175 -22.86 0.08 -12.01
N ASN A 176 -22.32 0.14 -10.79
CA ASN A 176 -20.99 -0.35 -10.41
C ASN A 176 -19.82 0.38 -11.11
N ARG A 177 -20.04 1.65 -11.51
CA ARG A 177 -19.00 2.51 -12.11
C ARG A 177 -18.24 3.23 -11.03
N VAL A 178 -16.92 3.29 -11.17
CA VAL A 178 -16.06 4.01 -10.23
C VAL A 178 -16.31 5.51 -10.34
N CYS A 179 -16.81 6.13 -9.27
CA CYS A 179 -17.12 7.55 -9.21
C CYS A 179 -16.24 8.34 -8.23
N ALA A 180 -15.65 7.66 -7.23
CA ALA A 180 -14.75 8.28 -6.27
C ALA A 180 -13.82 7.24 -5.64
N ILE A 181 -12.92 7.70 -4.76
CA ILE A 181 -12.11 6.85 -3.89
C ILE A 181 -12.06 7.49 -2.49
N PHE A 182 -12.16 6.67 -1.46
CA PHE A 182 -12.01 7.06 -0.06
C PHE A 182 -10.84 6.33 0.58
N THR A 183 -9.98 7.03 1.31
CA THR A 183 -8.72 6.49 1.83
C THR A 183 -8.50 6.84 3.31
N GLU A 184 -7.56 6.13 3.97
CA GLU A 184 -7.09 6.47 5.33
C GLU A 184 -6.70 7.95 5.45
N ARG A 185 -6.12 8.56 4.40
CA ARG A 185 -5.75 9.97 4.35
C ARG A 185 -6.98 10.89 4.36
N ASP A 186 -8.03 10.53 3.62
CA ASP A 186 -9.26 11.34 3.59
C ASP A 186 -9.95 11.29 4.95
N PHE A 187 -9.96 10.11 5.61
CA PHE A 187 -10.43 9.98 6.98
C PHE A 187 -9.60 10.85 7.95
N LEU A 188 -8.27 10.78 7.87
CA LEU A 188 -7.40 11.59 8.73
C LEU A 188 -7.67 13.08 8.55
N ASN A 189 -7.86 13.56 7.32
CA ASN A 189 -8.20 14.95 7.03
C ASN A 189 -9.54 15.38 7.65
N LEU A 190 -10.54 14.48 7.66
CA LEU A 190 -11.85 14.75 8.25
C LEU A 190 -11.80 14.84 9.77
N MET A 191 -10.90 14.08 10.40
CA MET A 191 -10.89 13.89 11.85
C MET A 191 -9.85 14.76 12.56
N ALA A 192 -8.87 15.32 11.86
CA ALA A 192 -7.73 16.01 12.45
C ALA A 192 -8.11 17.13 13.44
N ASP A 193 -9.23 17.82 13.18
CA ASP A 193 -9.71 18.91 14.04
C ASP A 193 -10.71 18.45 15.12
N THR A 194 -11.04 17.15 15.16
CA THR A 194 -12.04 16.57 16.07
C THR A 194 -11.46 15.51 17.00
N ILE A 195 -10.17 15.17 16.85
CA ILE A 195 -9.49 14.20 17.70
C ILE A 195 -9.17 14.87 19.04
N ASP A 196 -9.63 14.23 20.13
CA ASP A 196 -9.40 14.70 21.49
C ASP A 196 -7.94 14.55 21.93
N TYR A 197 -7.57 15.30 22.97
CA TYR A 197 -6.23 15.37 23.55
C TYR A 197 -5.87 14.03 24.24
N ASP A 198 -5.24 13.13 23.49
CA ASP A 198 -4.67 11.89 24.03
C ASP A 198 -3.30 11.63 23.41
N SER A 199 -2.41 11.02 24.17
CA SER A 199 -1.04 10.75 23.75
C SER A 199 -0.97 9.65 22.68
N ILE A 200 -0.16 9.85 21.65
CA ILE A 200 0.08 8.82 20.63
C ILE A 200 0.65 7.52 21.20
N ARG A 201 1.23 7.56 22.41
CA ARG A 201 1.71 6.39 23.15
C ARG A 201 0.66 5.28 23.27
N ASN A 202 -0.61 5.67 23.40
CA ASN A 202 -1.72 4.75 23.57
C ASN A 202 -2.14 4.05 22.27
N TYR A 203 -1.74 4.58 21.11
CA TYR A 203 -2.18 4.12 19.78
C TYR A 203 -1.05 3.62 18.90
N MET A 204 0.19 4.02 19.18
CA MET A 204 1.35 3.62 18.38
C MET A 204 1.65 2.13 18.50
N SER A 205 2.20 1.56 17.43
CA SER A 205 2.77 0.22 17.47
C SER A 205 4.17 0.28 18.07
N THR A 206 4.42 -0.45 19.19
CA THR A 206 5.73 -0.51 19.87
C THR A 206 6.64 -1.61 19.34
N LYS A 207 6.07 -2.65 18.72
CA LYS A 207 6.84 -3.74 18.09
C LYS A 207 7.23 -3.36 16.66
N VAL A 208 8.15 -2.40 16.53
CA VAL A 208 8.60 -1.91 15.23
C VAL A 208 9.62 -2.86 14.63
N LYS A 209 9.34 -3.36 13.42
CA LYS A 209 10.32 -4.10 12.64
C LYS A 209 11.24 -3.11 11.92
N THR A 210 12.49 -3.08 12.32
CA THR A 210 13.56 -2.31 11.64
C THR A 210 14.41 -3.19 10.76
N VAL A 211 15.15 -2.56 9.86
CA VAL A 211 16.15 -3.21 9.00
C VAL A 211 17.48 -2.44 9.06
N PRO A 212 18.62 -3.11 8.89
CA PRO A 212 19.92 -2.46 8.76
C PRO A 212 20.00 -1.54 7.53
N PHE A 213 20.95 -0.60 7.55
CA PHE A 213 21.14 0.38 6.48
C PHE A 213 21.69 -0.23 5.17
N ASP A 214 22.32 -1.38 5.24
CA ASP A 214 22.88 -2.16 4.14
C ASP A 214 21.93 -3.19 3.56
N THR A 215 20.68 -3.30 4.12
CA THR A 215 19.64 -4.16 3.56
C THR A 215 19.40 -3.80 2.10
N THR A 216 19.33 -4.80 1.22
CA THR A 216 19.06 -4.57 -0.20
C THR A 216 17.61 -4.14 -0.45
N ILE A 217 17.35 -3.48 -1.57
CA ILE A 217 15.99 -3.14 -2.00
C ILE A 217 15.14 -4.41 -2.12
N GLU A 218 15.71 -5.49 -2.65
CA GLU A 218 15.05 -6.78 -2.81
C GLU A 218 14.67 -7.39 -1.46
N ASP A 219 15.58 -7.41 -0.49
CA ASP A 219 15.29 -7.99 0.83
C ASP A 219 14.25 -7.14 1.59
N ALA A 220 14.33 -5.81 1.47
CA ALA A 220 13.30 -4.93 2.01
C ALA A 220 11.93 -5.23 1.40
N ALA A 221 11.84 -5.43 0.08
CA ALA A 221 10.62 -5.80 -0.62
C ALA A 221 10.08 -7.16 -0.12
N LYS A 222 10.95 -8.18 0.03
CA LYS A 222 10.58 -9.50 0.60
C LYS A 222 10.02 -9.38 2.01
N ILE A 223 10.65 -8.57 2.87
CA ILE A 223 10.17 -8.32 4.23
C ILE A 223 8.81 -7.62 4.20
N MET A 224 8.64 -6.58 3.36
CA MET A 224 7.36 -5.89 3.22
C MET A 224 6.24 -6.84 2.80
N VAL A 225 6.48 -7.68 1.80
CA VAL A 225 5.48 -8.62 1.28
C VAL A 225 5.15 -9.71 2.30
N SER A 226 6.16 -10.36 2.88
CA SER A 226 5.96 -11.47 3.82
C SER A 226 5.30 -11.07 5.14
N ARG A 227 5.48 -9.80 5.56
CA ARG A 227 4.91 -9.26 6.79
C ARG A 227 3.69 -8.36 6.57
N GLY A 228 3.34 -8.06 5.33
CA GLY A 228 2.26 -7.12 5.01
C GLY A 228 2.58 -5.67 5.37
N PHE A 229 3.85 -5.32 5.48
CA PHE A 229 4.29 -3.97 5.85
C PHE A 229 4.42 -3.08 4.61
N ARG A 230 3.91 -1.86 4.70
CA ARG A 230 4.04 -0.84 3.63
C ARG A 230 5.26 0.06 3.81
N ARG A 231 6.01 -0.12 4.94
CA ARG A 231 7.17 0.68 5.31
C ARG A 231 8.05 -0.07 6.29
N LEU A 232 9.34 0.25 6.25
CA LEU A 232 10.35 -0.30 7.15
C LEU A 232 11.25 0.85 7.64
N PRO A 233 11.26 1.17 8.93
CA PRO A 233 12.28 2.03 9.51
C PRO A 233 13.65 1.38 9.39
N ILE A 234 14.65 2.17 9.04
CA ILE A 234 16.05 1.79 8.95
C ILE A 234 16.71 2.32 10.21
N ALA A 235 17.29 1.43 11.00
CA ALA A 235 17.91 1.82 12.27
C ALA A 235 19.26 1.13 12.46
N LYS A 236 20.14 1.79 13.20
CA LYS A 236 21.40 1.26 13.69
C LYS A 236 21.48 1.53 15.19
N ASP A 237 21.69 0.49 15.98
CA ASP A 237 21.82 0.58 17.46
C ASP A 237 20.62 1.32 18.11
N GLY A 238 19.42 1.10 17.59
CA GLY A 238 18.19 1.76 18.04
C GLY A 238 17.97 3.18 17.49
N ILE A 239 18.96 3.79 16.86
CA ILE A 239 18.88 5.13 16.29
C ILE A 239 18.28 5.05 14.89
N LEU A 240 17.24 5.85 14.64
CA LEU A 240 16.58 5.91 13.34
C LEU A 240 17.49 6.63 12.33
N ILE A 241 17.77 5.97 11.20
CA ILE A 241 18.53 6.53 10.07
C ILE A 241 17.59 7.05 8.99
N GLY A 242 16.46 6.38 8.79
CA GLY A 242 15.51 6.69 7.73
C GLY A 242 14.32 5.76 7.72
N ILE A 243 13.45 5.94 6.74
CA ILE A 243 12.32 5.07 6.50
C ILE A 243 12.18 4.79 5.01
N VAL A 244 12.07 3.52 4.63
CA VAL A 244 11.74 3.10 3.27
C VAL A 244 10.29 2.67 3.21
N THR A 245 9.60 3.01 2.12
CA THR A 245 8.20 2.67 1.89
C THR A 245 8.02 1.92 0.58
N ALA A 246 6.90 1.20 0.44
CA ALA A 246 6.51 0.59 -0.83
C ALA A 246 6.46 1.59 -1.99
N SER A 247 6.08 2.85 -1.69
CA SER A 247 6.09 3.93 -2.70
C SER A 247 7.51 4.31 -3.12
N ASN A 248 8.51 4.27 -2.24
CA ASN A 248 9.90 4.52 -2.61
C ASN A 248 10.40 3.46 -3.60
N ILE A 249 10.11 2.18 -3.33
CA ILE A 249 10.49 1.06 -4.22
C ILE A 249 9.76 1.19 -5.57
N MET A 250 8.45 1.44 -5.56
CA MET A 250 7.68 1.68 -6.78
C MET A 250 8.24 2.88 -7.58
N ASN A 251 8.55 4.00 -6.91
CA ASN A 251 9.06 5.20 -7.56
C ASN A 251 10.47 4.99 -8.14
N PHE A 252 11.29 4.15 -7.54
CA PHE A 252 12.61 3.78 -8.08
C PHE A 252 12.48 3.18 -9.49
N LEU A 253 11.48 2.32 -9.69
CA LEU A 253 11.18 1.77 -11.00
C LEU A 253 10.47 2.80 -11.91
N GLY A 254 9.45 3.49 -11.39
CA GLY A 254 8.63 4.44 -12.15
C GLY A 254 9.38 5.68 -12.65
N SER A 255 10.41 6.11 -11.93
CA SER A 255 11.29 7.22 -12.32
C SER A 255 12.30 6.85 -13.41
N GLY A 256 12.48 5.57 -13.69
CA GLY A 256 13.48 5.08 -14.65
C GLY A 256 14.84 4.76 -14.04
N LYS A 257 15.14 5.19 -12.81
CA LYS A 257 16.45 4.98 -12.14
C LYS A 257 16.87 3.52 -12.05
N ALA A 258 15.91 2.60 -11.88
CA ALA A 258 16.19 1.17 -11.87
C ALA A 258 16.76 0.70 -13.21
N PHE A 259 16.26 1.24 -14.33
CA PHE A 259 16.69 0.81 -15.68
C PHE A 259 18.09 1.27 -16.05
N GLU A 260 18.59 2.34 -15.45
CA GLU A 260 19.98 2.78 -15.63
C GLU A 260 20.98 1.71 -15.15
N LYS A 261 20.53 0.79 -14.31
CA LYS A 261 21.33 -0.25 -13.66
C LYS A 261 21.07 -1.66 -14.19
N ILE A 262 20.01 -1.84 -14.97
CA ILE A 262 19.64 -3.12 -15.56
C ILE A 262 20.30 -3.23 -16.94
N VAL A 263 21.36 -4.01 -17.03
CA VAL A 263 22.11 -4.22 -18.29
C VAL A 263 21.63 -5.46 -19.03
N THR A 264 21.38 -6.57 -18.33
CA THR A 264 20.97 -7.86 -18.94
C THR A 264 19.46 -8.09 -18.94
N GLY A 265 18.68 -7.17 -18.35
CA GLY A 265 17.24 -7.35 -18.12
C GLY A 265 16.92 -8.04 -16.80
N ASN A 266 17.93 -8.45 -16.04
CA ASN A 266 17.78 -9.08 -14.74
C ASN A 266 17.51 -8.02 -13.66
N PHE A 267 16.39 -8.15 -12.94
CA PHE A 267 16.01 -7.17 -11.92
C PHE A 267 16.99 -7.13 -10.74
N HIS A 268 17.67 -8.24 -10.41
CA HIS A 268 18.65 -8.29 -9.32
C HIS A 268 19.77 -7.25 -9.49
N GLU A 269 20.10 -6.87 -10.73
CA GLU A 269 21.14 -5.85 -10.99
C GLU A 269 20.81 -4.50 -10.33
N ALA A 270 19.55 -4.09 -10.35
CA ALA A 270 19.12 -2.83 -9.75
C ALA A 270 18.66 -2.99 -8.29
N PHE A 271 18.10 -4.14 -7.92
CA PHE A 271 17.48 -4.35 -6.61
C PHE A 271 18.43 -4.90 -5.55
N SER A 272 19.66 -5.26 -5.93
CA SER A 272 20.76 -5.58 -4.98
C SER A 272 21.37 -4.36 -4.30
N GLU A 273 20.97 -3.14 -4.68
CA GLU A 273 21.46 -1.92 -4.02
C GLU A 273 20.90 -1.78 -2.58
N PRO A 274 21.69 -1.11 -1.71
CA PRO A 274 21.20 -0.77 -0.38
C PRO A 274 19.97 0.13 -0.44
N ILE A 275 18.98 -0.13 0.42
CA ILE A 275 17.73 0.66 0.50
C ILE A 275 17.98 2.13 0.86
N THR A 276 19.13 2.46 1.41
CA THR A 276 19.54 3.83 1.72
C THR A 276 19.62 4.72 0.47
N SER A 277 19.75 4.12 -0.72
CA SER A 277 19.67 4.84 -2.00
C SER A 277 18.27 5.40 -2.31
N LEU A 278 17.23 4.89 -1.63
CA LEU A 278 15.82 5.24 -1.87
C LEU A 278 15.23 6.20 -0.84
N ILE A 279 15.91 6.45 0.27
CA ILE A 279 15.36 7.24 1.38
C ILE A 279 15.71 8.71 1.30
N ASN A 280 14.82 9.53 1.87
CA ASN A 280 15.16 10.89 2.24
C ASN A 280 15.82 10.88 3.63
N LYS A 281 16.80 11.75 3.85
CA LYS A 281 17.46 11.87 5.17
C LYS A 281 16.59 12.61 6.19
N ASP A 282 15.68 13.47 5.71
CA ASP A 282 14.80 14.25 6.57
C ASP A 282 13.56 13.43 6.94
N VAL A 283 13.62 12.70 8.05
CA VAL A 283 12.51 11.91 8.56
C VAL A 283 11.67 12.76 9.50
N VAL A 284 10.38 12.90 9.20
CA VAL A 284 9.41 13.50 10.13
C VAL A 284 9.07 12.45 11.19
N TRP A 285 9.20 12.82 12.47
CA TRP A 285 9.00 11.95 13.62
C TRP A 285 8.15 12.63 14.69
N ALA A 286 7.72 11.89 15.69
CA ALA A 286 6.94 12.36 16.83
C ALA A 286 7.55 11.85 18.15
N SER A 287 7.36 12.59 19.24
CA SER A 287 7.61 12.08 20.59
C SER A 287 6.43 11.23 21.07
N PRO A 288 6.65 10.26 21.99
CA PRO A 288 5.54 9.45 22.53
C PRO A 288 4.44 10.28 23.19
N GLU A 289 4.78 11.43 23.75
CA GLU A 289 3.87 12.34 24.46
C GLU A 289 3.14 13.32 23.54
N MET A 290 3.44 13.29 22.22
CA MET A 290 2.72 14.12 21.25
C MET A 290 1.23 13.79 21.28
N ASP A 291 0.40 14.82 21.23
CA ASP A 291 -1.05 14.70 21.11
C ASP A 291 -1.44 14.02 19.79
N LEU A 292 -2.47 13.18 19.82
CA LEU A 292 -2.94 12.44 18.65
C LEU A 292 -3.42 13.38 17.53
N GLY A 293 -4.11 14.48 17.89
CA GLY A 293 -4.53 15.51 16.95
C GLY A 293 -3.35 16.25 16.32
N ASP A 294 -2.30 16.56 17.12
CA ASP A 294 -1.07 17.16 16.61
C ASP A 294 -0.33 16.23 15.65
N ALA A 295 -0.25 14.95 15.97
CA ALA A 295 0.32 13.94 15.09
C ALA A 295 -0.45 13.85 13.76
N ALA A 296 -1.79 13.89 13.81
CA ALA A 296 -2.63 13.93 12.61
C ALA A 296 -2.32 15.17 11.74
N ARG A 297 -2.31 16.36 12.35
CA ARG A 297 -1.96 17.62 11.66
C ARG A 297 -0.56 17.58 11.06
N LEU A 298 0.43 17.09 11.80
CA LEU A 298 1.81 16.92 11.32
C LEU A 298 1.88 15.99 10.12
N MET A 299 1.18 14.85 10.15
CA MET A 299 1.13 13.92 9.03
C MET A 299 0.48 14.52 7.78
N ILE A 300 -0.54 15.35 7.95
CA ILE A 300 -1.23 16.06 6.87
C ILE A 300 -0.30 17.13 6.27
N GLU A 301 0.26 17.99 7.09
CA GLU A 301 1.16 19.09 6.69
C GLU A 301 2.38 18.57 5.93
N LYS A 302 3.06 17.58 6.50
CA LYS A 302 4.26 16.98 5.90
C LYS A 302 3.96 15.96 4.81
N LYS A 303 2.68 15.67 4.53
CA LYS A 303 2.22 14.70 3.51
C LYS A 303 2.82 13.30 3.72
N VAL A 304 3.05 12.91 4.98
CA VAL A 304 3.56 11.58 5.35
C VAL A 304 2.44 10.69 5.86
N GLY A 305 2.54 9.39 5.65
CA GLY A 305 1.51 8.40 6.05
C GLY A 305 1.86 7.69 7.36
N SER A 306 2.94 8.12 8.05
CA SER A 306 3.35 7.63 9.36
C SER A 306 4.38 8.54 9.98
N LEU A 307 4.49 8.46 11.30
CA LEU A 307 5.55 9.07 12.08
C LEU A 307 6.26 7.96 12.88
N PRO A 308 7.55 7.72 12.66
CA PRO A 308 8.38 7.04 13.65
C PRO A 308 8.26 7.79 14.98
N VAL A 309 8.17 7.05 16.08
CA VAL A 309 8.10 7.64 17.42
C VAL A 309 9.44 7.46 18.11
N ILE A 310 10.04 8.57 18.52
CA ILE A 310 11.38 8.63 19.09
C ILE A 310 11.29 9.13 20.52
N ASP A 311 11.93 8.42 21.43
CA ASP A 311 12.10 8.83 22.83
C ASP A 311 13.60 8.75 23.19
N ASN A 312 14.18 9.85 23.69
CA ASN A 312 15.59 9.97 24.02
C ASN A 312 16.53 9.42 22.90
N ASP A 313 16.31 9.90 21.67
CA ASP A 313 17.03 9.51 20.44
C ASP A 313 16.83 8.05 19.99
N VAL A 314 16.03 7.26 20.69
CA VAL A 314 15.76 5.86 20.36
C VAL A 314 14.39 5.69 19.73
N LEU A 315 14.32 4.92 18.64
CA LEU A 315 13.06 4.53 18.02
C LEU A 315 12.28 3.59 18.96
N CYS A 316 11.18 4.06 19.52
CA CYS A 316 10.34 3.32 20.45
C CYS A 316 8.99 2.88 19.87
N GLY A 317 8.58 3.45 18.73
CA GLY A 317 7.28 3.14 18.12
C GLY A 317 7.14 3.66 16.71
N ILE A 318 5.96 3.41 16.15
CA ILE A 318 5.51 4.01 14.90
C ILE A 318 3.99 4.21 14.95
N ILE A 319 3.53 5.39 14.54
CA ILE A 319 2.10 5.66 14.35
C ILE A 319 1.82 5.89 12.86
N THR A 320 0.69 5.41 12.37
CA THR A 320 0.31 5.42 10.95
C THR A 320 -1.11 5.92 10.76
N GLU A 321 -1.48 6.32 9.53
CA GLU A 321 -2.87 6.70 9.18
C GLU A 321 -3.89 5.66 9.64
N ARG A 322 -3.52 4.36 9.66
CA ARG A 322 -4.40 3.27 10.10
C ARG A 322 -4.69 3.28 11.61
N ASP A 323 -3.74 3.72 12.41
CA ASP A 323 -3.91 3.73 13.86
C ASP A 323 -4.97 4.75 14.27
N PHE A 324 -5.15 5.83 13.50
CA PHE A 324 -6.24 6.79 13.68
C PHE A 324 -7.62 6.18 13.37
N LEU A 325 -7.74 5.27 12.39
CA LEU A 325 -8.99 4.54 12.17
C LEU A 325 -9.37 3.72 13.42
N ARG A 326 -8.38 3.07 14.03
CA ARG A 326 -8.58 2.24 15.24
C ARG A 326 -8.84 3.06 16.49
N ALA A 327 -8.29 4.27 16.57
CA ALA A 327 -8.51 5.16 17.70
C ALA A 327 -9.97 5.67 17.78
N VAL A 328 -10.65 5.70 16.64
CA VAL A 328 -12.02 6.25 16.51
C VAL A 328 -13.09 5.16 16.44
N TYR A 329 -12.73 3.96 16.00
CA TYR A 329 -13.63 2.80 15.83
C TYR A 329 -13.57 1.86 17.04
#